data_d1a4ac1762d1de8a882fabfe8fd660e9
#
_entry.id   d1a4ac1762d1de8a882fabfe8fd660e9
#
_cell.length_a   1.000
_cell.length_b   1.000
_cell.length_c   1.000
_cell.angle_alpha   90.00
_cell.angle_beta   90.00
_cell.angle_gamma   90.00
#
_symmetry.space_group_name_H-M   'P 1'
#
loop_
_entity.id
_entity.type
_entity.pdbx_description
1 polymer ?
#
loop_
_entity_poly.entity_id
_entity_poly.type
_entity_poly.pdbx_seq_one_letter_code
_entity_poly.pdbx_strand_id
1 'polypeptide(L)'
;MANGNKYTVASYNNAVTVYKAVKDVPGKDGVTVAELEKAIKDLNDAKDALVLQETADLEKAKENAANTLKDAAAIADAGQKDYEEASWKVFDAAYKALKNAPADADKATLESLTLALRNAQAALKKAETPAVALDAPKVKAAKAKVTKTGVVVNVTVEAVKDAASYDVYRVVKGKATKVGTTAAGKTTVKDKKAVKGASYYAVAVSKDGKVVSKAGAAVAVKLAKAPKIQKATAGSKNAKLSWKKVKGAKVVVYRSTKKNSGYKKVATTRKNATSVTNKKGLKAGKTYYYKIATIKGKLISAMSKAKRVKIKK
;
A
#
# COMPACT_ATOMS: atom_id res chain seq x y z
N MET A 1 -35.26 -26.02 -51.68
CA MET A 1 -34.19 -25.71 -50.72
C MET A 1 -34.55 -24.54 -49.75
N ALA A 2 -35.78 -24.44 -49.34
CA ALA A 2 -36.26 -23.28 -48.50
C ALA A 2 -36.20 -23.52 -46.98
N ASN A 3 -35.74 -24.69 -46.47
CA ASN A 3 -35.84 -25.05 -45.05
C ASN A 3 -34.47 -25.26 -44.34
N GLY A 4 -33.35 -24.88 -44.96
CA GLY A 4 -32.01 -25.11 -44.37
C GLY A 4 -31.77 -24.36 -43.05
N ASN A 5 -32.47 -23.26 -42.84
CA ASN A 5 -32.31 -22.45 -41.58
C ASN A 5 -33.19 -22.94 -40.44
N LYS A 6 -34.09 -23.89 -40.66
CA LYS A 6 -34.97 -24.44 -39.62
C LYS A 6 -34.27 -25.49 -38.75
N TYR A 7 -33.25 -26.14 -39.29
CA TYR A 7 -32.52 -27.22 -38.65
C TYR A 7 -31.07 -26.83 -38.42
N THR A 8 -30.37 -27.51 -37.49
CA THR A 8 -28.94 -27.30 -37.31
C THR A 8 -28.19 -27.69 -38.58
N VAL A 9 -27.11 -26.97 -38.92
CA VAL A 9 -26.31 -27.21 -40.13
C VAL A 9 -25.83 -28.65 -40.18
N ALA A 10 -25.43 -29.24 -39.07
CA ALA A 10 -24.92 -30.60 -39.00
C ALA A 10 -26.02 -31.63 -39.34
N SER A 11 -27.19 -31.57 -38.71
CA SER A 11 -28.32 -32.49 -38.92
C SER A 11 -28.91 -32.35 -40.33
N TYR A 12 -29.02 -31.12 -40.84
CA TYR A 12 -29.46 -30.86 -42.21
C TYR A 12 -28.49 -31.43 -43.27
N ASN A 13 -27.17 -31.16 -43.10
CA ASN A 13 -26.18 -31.69 -44.05
C ASN A 13 -26.13 -33.24 -44.05
N ASN A 14 -26.29 -33.87 -42.88
CA ASN A 14 -26.42 -35.33 -42.78
C ASN A 14 -27.63 -35.83 -43.58
N ALA A 15 -28.80 -35.24 -43.36
CA ALA A 15 -30.03 -35.61 -44.07
C ALA A 15 -29.87 -35.40 -45.58
N VAL A 16 -29.26 -34.30 -46.04
CA VAL A 16 -28.97 -34.08 -47.47
C VAL A 16 -28.00 -35.12 -48.01
N THR A 17 -27.00 -35.54 -47.27
CA THR A 17 -26.04 -36.56 -47.68
C THR A 17 -26.71 -37.92 -47.84
N VAL A 18 -27.51 -38.34 -46.86
CA VAL A 18 -28.32 -39.59 -46.95
C VAL A 18 -29.27 -39.53 -48.10
N TYR A 19 -30.02 -38.44 -48.28
CA TYR A 19 -30.92 -38.27 -49.41
C TYR A 19 -30.21 -38.43 -50.74
N LYS A 20 -29.07 -37.79 -50.95
CA LYS A 20 -28.26 -37.92 -52.18
C LYS A 20 -27.81 -39.34 -52.45
N ALA A 21 -27.48 -40.10 -51.41
CA ALA A 21 -27.02 -41.49 -51.53
C ALA A 21 -28.11 -42.45 -51.96
N VAL A 22 -29.40 -42.17 -51.56
CA VAL A 22 -30.47 -43.14 -51.75
C VAL A 22 -31.51 -42.69 -52.79
N LYS A 23 -31.57 -41.42 -53.23
CA LYS A 23 -32.61 -40.84 -54.11
C LYS A 23 -32.78 -41.59 -55.43
N ASP A 24 -31.75 -42.20 -55.95
CA ASP A 24 -31.71 -42.87 -57.23
C ASP A 24 -31.91 -44.41 -57.10
N VAL A 25 -32.03 -44.95 -55.88
CA VAL A 25 -32.21 -46.39 -55.62
C VAL A 25 -33.50 -46.92 -56.23
N PRO A 26 -34.66 -46.24 -56.08
CA PRO A 26 -35.93 -46.76 -56.64
C PRO A 26 -35.98 -46.84 -58.17
N GLY A 27 -35.11 -46.11 -58.88
CA GLY A 27 -35.09 -46.08 -60.36
C GLY A 27 -33.99 -46.97 -61.02
N LYS A 28 -33.29 -47.74 -60.21
CA LYS A 28 -32.26 -48.66 -60.76
C LYS A 28 -32.86 -49.94 -61.26
N ASP A 29 -32.41 -50.40 -62.45
CA ASP A 29 -32.76 -51.71 -62.94
C ASP A 29 -32.23 -52.82 -62.05
N GLY A 30 -33.10 -53.84 -61.71
CA GLY A 30 -32.72 -54.95 -60.86
C GLY A 30 -32.57 -54.64 -59.35
N VAL A 31 -33.11 -53.49 -58.85
CA VAL A 31 -33.09 -53.22 -57.46
C VAL A 31 -33.88 -54.24 -56.63
N THR A 32 -33.27 -54.69 -55.54
CA THR A 32 -33.89 -55.70 -54.66
C THR A 32 -34.80 -55.04 -53.61
N VAL A 33 -35.75 -55.83 -53.06
CA VAL A 33 -36.60 -55.36 -51.93
C VAL A 33 -35.74 -54.95 -50.74
N ALA A 34 -34.70 -55.68 -50.43
CA ALA A 34 -33.81 -55.37 -49.31
C ALA A 34 -33.06 -54.03 -49.50
N GLU A 35 -32.68 -53.63 -50.69
CA GLU A 35 -32.06 -52.33 -51.00
C GLU A 35 -33.07 -51.20 -50.88
N LEU A 36 -34.32 -51.40 -51.27
CA LEU A 36 -35.40 -50.44 -51.09
C LEU A 36 -35.73 -50.25 -49.60
N GLU A 37 -35.85 -51.32 -48.84
CA GLU A 37 -36.10 -51.27 -47.40
C GLU A 37 -34.98 -50.55 -46.67
N LYS A 38 -33.71 -50.84 -47.05
CA LYS A 38 -32.56 -50.11 -46.49
C LYS A 38 -32.57 -48.61 -46.80
N ALA A 39 -32.90 -48.25 -48.05
CA ALA A 39 -32.98 -46.83 -48.43
C ALA A 39 -34.10 -46.08 -47.68
N ILE A 40 -35.23 -46.71 -47.50
CA ILE A 40 -36.34 -46.19 -46.72
C ILE A 40 -35.95 -46.01 -45.26
N LYS A 41 -35.29 -47.02 -44.69
CA LYS A 41 -34.81 -46.93 -43.30
C LYS A 41 -33.77 -45.81 -43.12
N ASP A 42 -32.76 -45.72 -43.98
CA ASP A 42 -31.75 -44.67 -43.92
C ASP A 42 -32.34 -43.25 -43.99
N LEU A 43 -33.36 -43.06 -44.88
CA LEU A 43 -34.08 -41.77 -44.97
C LEU A 43 -34.90 -41.47 -43.72
N ASN A 44 -35.60 -42.44 -43.14
CA ASN A 44 -36.34 -42.25 -41.91
C ASN A 44 -35.43 -41.93 -40.74
N ASP A 45 -34.34 -42.66 -40.57
CA ASP A 45 -33.33 -42.42 -39.54
C ASP A 45 -32.76 -40.99 -39.70
N ALA A 46 -32.44 -40.56 -40.92
CA ALA A 46 -31.93 -39.23 -41.19
C ALA A 46 -32.94 -38.12 -40.92
N LYS A 47 -34.23 -38.38 -41.24
CA LYS A 47 -35.35 -37.48 -40.94
C LYS A 47 -35.57 -37.31 -39.42
N ASP A 48 -35.50 -38.42 -38.70
CA ASP A 48 -35.72 -38.44 -37.26
C ASP A 48 -34.55 -37.81 -36.49
N ALA A 49 -33.34 -37.85 -37.10
CA ALA A 49 -32.15 -37.19 -36.60
C ALA A 49 -32.08 -35.66 -36.86
N LEU A 50 -33.07 -35.07 -37.56
CA LEU A 50 -33.13 -33.64 -37.79
C LEU A 50 -33.38 -32.90 -36.46
N VAL A 51 -32.49 -32.01 -36.10
CA VAL A 51 -32.56 -31.20 -34.88
C VAL A 51 -32.97 -29.78 -35.28
N LEU A 52 -34.09 -29.30 -34.72
CA LEU A 52 -34.49 -27.91 -34.89
C LEU A 52 -33.46 -26.96 -34.32
N GLN A 53 -33.13 -25.89 -35.05
CA GLN A 53 -32.20 -24.86 -34.61
C GLN A 53 -32.63 -24.21 -33.29
N GLU A 54 -33.93 -23.93 -33.15
CA GLU A 54 -34.50 -23.35 -31.93
C GLU A 54 -34.30 -24.27 -30.72
N THR A 55 -34.48 -25.58 -30.89
CA THR A 55 -34.25 -26.56 -29.80
C THR A 55 -32.79 -26.61 -29.41
N ALA A 56 -31.88 -26.64 -30.38
CA ALA A 56 -30.45 -26.65 -30.13
C ALA A 56 -29.97 -25.35 -29.44
N ASP A 57 -30.51 -24.22 -29.86
CA ASP A 57 -30.20 -22.92 -29.26
C ASP A 57 -30.75 -22.81 -27.83
N LEU A 58 -31.95 -23.36 -27.55
CA LEU A 58 -32.49 -23.39 -26.20
C LEU A 58 -31.65 -24.28 -25.26
N GLU A 59 -31.26 -25.48 -25.72
CA GLU A 59 -30.39 -26.34 -24.90
C GLU A 59 -29.04 -25.68 -24.60
N LYS A 60 -28.46 -24.97 -25.56
CA LYS A 60 -27.25 -24.20 -25.35
C LYS A 60 -27.45 -23.05 -24.34
N ALA A 61 -28.61 -22.37 -24.37
CA ALA A 61 -28.93 -21.34 -23.40
C ALA A 61 -29.07 -21.93 -21.98
N LYS A 62 -29.69 -23.11 -21.83
CA LYS A 62 -29.79 -23.83 -20.55
C LYS A 62 -28.42 -24.23 -20.01
N GLU A 63 -27.55 -24.75 -20.86
CA GLU A 63 -26.16 -25.09 -20.47
C GLU A 63 -25.39 -23.86 -20.00
N ASN A 64 -25.48 -22.74 -20.72
CA ASN A 64 -24.84 -21.48 -20.34
C ASN A 64 -25.37 -20.95 -19.01
N ALA A 65 -26.67 -21.06 -18.75
CA ALA A 65 -27.28 -20.68 -17.48
C ALA A 65 -26.77 -21.55 -16.32
N ALA A 66 -26.73 -22.88 -16.51
CA ALA A 66 -26.22 -23.82 -15.51
C ALA A 66 -24.75 -23.56 -15.18
N ASN A 67 -23.91 -23.35 -16.18
CA ASN A 67 -22.50 -23.03 -16.00
C ASN A 67 -22.32 -21.69 -15.26
N THR A 68 -23.10 -20.67 -15.61
CA THR A 68 -23.05 -19.34 -14.94
C THR A 68 -23.47 -19.44 -13.47
N LEU A 69 -24.50 -20.24 -13.15
CA LEU A 69 -24.90 -20.52 -11.77
C LEU A 69 -23.80 -21.24 -11.00
N LYS A 70 -23.16 -22.23 -11.60
CA LYS A 70 -22.05 -22.98 -11.00
C LYS A 70 -20.89 -22.05 -10.67
N ASP A 71 -20.50 -21.17 -11.59
CA ASP A 71 -19.42 -20.19 -11.37
C ASP A 71 -19.75 -19.18 -10.28
N ALA A 72 -21.03 -18.82 -10.12
CA ALA A 72 -21.49 -17.89 -9.11
C ALA A 72 -21.75 -18.52 -7.74
N ALA A 73 -21.84 -19.86 -7.65
CA ALA A 73 -22.27 -20.57 -6.42
C ALA A 73 -21.36 -20.27 -5.24
N ALA A 74 -20.04 -20.33 -5.42
CA ALA A 74 -19.08 -20.07 -4.35
C ALA A 74 -19.18 -18.64 -3.77
N ILE A 75 -19.53 -17.67 -4.59
CA ILE A 75 -19.79 -16.28 -4.17
C ILE A 75 -21.09 -16.21 -3.37
N ALA A 76 -22.14 -16.87 -3.88
CA ALA A 76 -23.46 -16.89 -3.22
C ALA A 76 -23.39 -17.58 -1.84
N ASP A 77 -22.65 -18.68 -1.74
CA ASP A 77 -22.46 -19.46 -0.48
C ASP A 77 -21.62 -18.69 0.55
N ALA A 78 -20.62 -17.91 0.12
CA ALA A 78 -19.82 -17.07 1.00
C ALA A 78 -20.62 -15.93 1.64
N GLY A 79 -21.69 -15.48 0.97
CA GLY A 79 -22.61 -14.45 1.46
C GLY A 79 -22.04 -13.03 1.39
N GLN A 80 -22.85 -12.08 1.87
CA GLN A 80 -22.61 -10.64 1.74
C GLN A 80 -21.38 -10.10 2.46
N LYS A 81 -20.89 -10.76 3.52
CA LYS A 81 -19.92 -10.20 4.48
C LYS A 81 -18.64 -9.60 3.86
N ASP A 82 -18.26 -10.08 2.68
CA ASP A 82 -17.03 -9.67 2.00
C ASP A 82 -17.27 -8.63 0.87
N TYR A 83 -18.52 -8.20 0.69
CA TYR A 83 -18.93 -7.32 -0.42
C TYR A 83 -19.70 -6.09 0.05
N GLU A 84 -19.62 -4.99 -0.72
CA GLU A 84 -20.46 -3.79 -0.51
C GLU A 84 -21.93 -4.14 -0.66
N GLU A 85 -22.79 -3.71 0.28
CA GLU A 85 -24.19 -4.03 0.34
C GLU A 85 -24.93 -3.75 -0.97
N ALA A 86 -24.65 -2.60 -1.60
CA ALA A 86 -25.31 -2.21 -2.85
C ALA A 86 -24.99 -3.16 -4.00
N SER A 87 -23.72 -3.54 -4.18
CA SER A 87 -23.28 -4.47 -5.23
C SER A 87 -23.73 -5.90 -4.94
N TRP A 88 -23.73 -6.29 -3.67
CA TRP A 88 -24.24 -7.58 -3.24
C TRP A 88 -25.74 -7.76 -3.54
N LYS A 89 -26.59 -6.77 -3.24
CA LYS A 89 -28.03 -6.83 -3.52
C LYS A 89 -28.32 -7.09 -4.99
N VAL A 90 -27.55 -6.46 -5.88
CA VAL A 90 -27.72 -6.67 -7.35
C VAL A 90 -27.31 -8.08 -7.74
N PHE A 91 -26.18 -8.58 -7.20
CA PHE A 91 -25.70 -9.94 -7.45
C PHE A 91 -26.68 -10.99 -6.91
N ASP A 92 -27.12 -10.88 -5.66
CA ASP A 92 -28.03 -11.82 -5.01
C ASP A 92 -29.39 -11.89 -5.74
N ALA A 93 -29.92 -10.74 -6.15
CA ALA A 93 -31.14 -10.67 -6.94
C ALA A 93 -30.99 -11.38 -8.30
N ALA A 94 -29.89 -11.11 -9.02
CA ALA A 94 -29.64 -11.73 -10.32
C ALA A 94 -29.38 -13.24 -10.20
N TYR A 95 -28.65 -13.67 -9.16
CA TYR A 95 -28.40 -15.09 -8.87
C TYR A 95 -29.71 -15.84 -8.59
N LYS A 96 -30.58 -15.29 -7.73
CA LYS A 96 -31.89 -15.86 -7.41
C LYS A 96 -32.80 -15.89 -8.62
N ALA A 97 -32.80 -14.84 -9.44
CA ALA A 97 -33.61 -14.76 -10.63
C ALA A 97 -33.28 -15.88 -11.64
N LEU A 98 -31.98 -16.10 -11.91
CA LEU A 98 -31.52 -17.17 -12.79
C LEU A 98 -31.74 -18.56 -12.17
N LYS A 99 -31.48 -18.73 -10.87
CA LYS A 99 -31.65 -20.00 -10.14
C LYS A 99 -33.10 -20.45 -10.12
N ASN A 100 -34.03 -19.50 -10.02
CA ASN A 100 -35.47 -19.74 -9.97
C ASN A 100 -36.19 -19.51 -11.32
N ALA A 101 -35.42 -19.49 -12.42
CA ALA A 101 -36.01 -19.37 -13.75
C ALA A 101 -37.02 -20.51 -13.99
N PRO A 102 -38.18 -20.24 -14.62
CA PRO A 102 -39.15 -21.26 -14.92
C PRO A 102 -38.55 -22.42 -15.73
N ALA A 103 -39.02 -23.65 -15.50
CA ALA A 103 -38.53 -24.83 -16.20
C ALA A 103 -38.82 -24.77 -17.72
N ASP A 104 -39.83 -24.06 -18.13
CA ASP A 104 -40.25 -23.78 -19.48
C ASP A 104 -39.75 -22.43 -20.04
N ALA A 105 -38.82 -21.78 -19.34
CA ALA A 105 -38.22 -20.51 -19.78
C ALA A 105 -37.65 -20.64 -21.20
N ASP A 106 -37.99 -19.69 -22.05
CA ASP A 106 -37.48 -19.61 -23.41
C ASP A 106 -36.01 -19.18 -23.47
N LYS A 107 -35.41 -19.30 -24.66
CA LYS A 107 -34.01 -18.93 -24.91
C LYS A 107 -33.74 -17.49 -24.51
N ALA A 108 -34.58 -16.53 -24.92
CA ALA A 108 -34.36 -15.10 -24.67
C ALA A 108 -34.38 -14.76 -23.18
N THR A 109 -35.29 -15.37 -22.43
CA THR A 109 -35.36 -15.24 -20.97
C THR A 109 -34.10 -15.79 -20.30
N LEU A 110 -33.64 -16.99 -20.65
CA LEU A 110 -32.44 -17.61 -20.11
C LEU A 110 -31.16 -16.79 -20.42
N GLU A 111 -31.04 -16.32 -21.67
CA GLU A 111 -29.90 -15.46 -22.07
C GLU A 111 -29.88 -14.14 -21.30
N SER A 112 -31.04 -13.49 -21.12
CA SER A 112 -31.20 -12.24 -20.38
C SER A 112 -30.83 -12.41 -18.91
N LEU A 113 -31.34 -13.43 -18.24
CA LEU A 113 -31.03 -13.73 -16.84
C LEU A 113 -29.54 -14.12 -16.64
N THR A 114 -28.98 -14.90 -17.58
CA THR A 114 -27.58 -15.27 -17.58
C THR A 114 -26.67 -14.04 -17.71
N LEU A 115 -26.99 -13.14 -18.64
CA LEU A 115 -26.28 -11.89 -18.83
C LEU A 115 -26.37 -10.98 -17.59
N ALA A 116 -27.56 -10.87 -17.00
CA ALA A 116 -27.77 -10.10 -15.78
C ALA A 116 -26.89 -10.60 -14.62
N LEU A 117 -26.80 -11.92 -14.42
CA LEU A 117 -25.95 -12.50 -13.38
C LEU A 117 -24.45 -12.27 -13.67
N ARG A 118 -23.99 -12.45 -14.89
CA ARG A 118 -22.59 -12.17 -15.28
C ARG A 118 -22.22 -10.70 -15.05
N ASN A 119 -23.10 -9.78 -15.43
CA ASN A 119 -22.89 -8.35 -15.22
C ASN A 119 -22.84 -7.99 -13.71
N ALA A 120 -23.75 -8.56 -12.93
CA ALA A 120 -23.82 -8.37 -11.49
C ALA A 120 -22.56 -8.94 -10.80
N GLN A 121 -22.08 -10.11 -11.24
CA GLN A 121 -20.86 -10.74 -10.75
C GLN A 121 -19.61 -9.88 -11.06
N ALA A 122 -19.51 -9.35 -12.28
CA ALA A 122 -18.43 -8.45 -12.67
C ALA A 122 -18.46 -7.10 -11.93
N ALA A 123 -19.64 -6.65 -11.51
CA ALA A 123 -19.85 -5.40 -10.76
C ALA A 123 -19.70 -5.55 -9.25
N LEU A 124 -19.46 -6.77 -8.71
CA LEU A 124 -19.27 -6.99 -7.29
C LEU A 124 -18.03 -6.25 -6.78
N LYS A 125 -18.25 -5.45 -5.74
CA LYS A 125 -17.19 -4.72 -5.03
C LYS A 125 -16.98 -5.33 -3.68
N LYS A 126 -15.73 -5.59 -3.33
CA LYS A 126 -15.39 -6.03 -1.97
C LYS A 126 -15.73 -4.93 -0.97
N ALA A 127 -16.32 -5.32 0.15
CA ALA A 127 -16.53 -4.40 1.27
C ALA A 127 -15.19 -3.83 1.71
N GLU A 128 -15.11 -2.51 1.78
CA GLU A 128 -13.99 -1.90 2.49
C GLU A 128 -14.12 -2.29 3.96
N THR A 129 -13.13 -2.98 4.50
CA THR A 129 -13.03 -3.19 5.95
C THR A 129 -13.11 -1.83 6.61
N PRO A 130 -14.04 -1.57 7.55
CA PRO A 130 -14.11 -0.29 8.24
C PRO A 130 -12.71 0.06 8.74
N ALA A 131 -12.19 1.20 8.33
CA ALA A 131 -10.87 1.63 8.74
C ALA A 131 -10.88 1.74 10.28
N VAL A 132 -10.18 0.84 10.97
CA VAL A 132 -10.09 0.86 12.44
C VAL A 132 -9.50 2.20 12.83
N ALA A 133 -10.28 3.03 13.48
CA ALA A 133 -9.82 4.32 13.97
C ALA A 133 -8.68 4.09 14.96
N LEU A 134 -7.51 4.68 14.68
CA LEU A 134 -6.37 4.60 15.58
C LEU A 134 -6.47 5.66 16.67
N ASP A 135 -6.18 5.27 17.90
CA ASP A 135 -6.07 6.20 19.02
C ASP A 135 -4.92 7.19 18.82
N ALA A 136 -5.07 8.40 19.33
CA ALA A 136 -4.03 9.42 19.31
C ALA A 136 -2.84 8.97 20.20
N PRO A 137 -1.62 8.81 19.66
CA PRO A 137 -0.49 8.27 20.40
C PRO A 137 0.06 9.29 21.41
N LYS A 138 0.49 8.82 22.58
CA LYS A 138 1.15 9.66 23.57
C LYS A 138 2.67 9.65 23.37
N VAL A 139 3.30 10.82 23.40
CA VAL A 139 4.76 10.91 23.47
C VAL A 139 5.20 10.62 24.90
N LYS A 140 5.75 9.45 25.15
CA LYS A 140 6.27 9.03 26.48
C LYS A 140 7.47 9.85 26.94
N ALA A 141 8.34 10.22 26.01
CA ALA A 141 9.55 10.99 26.32
C ALA A 141 10.15 11.69 25.09
N ALA A 142 10.64 12.92 25.29
CA ALA A 142 11.52 13.61 24.34
C ALA A 142 12.84 13.97 25.06
N LYS A 143 13.88 13.13 24.92
CA LYS A 143 15.14 13.23 25.65
C LYS A 143 16.31 13.62 24.73
N ALA A 144 17.00 14.70 25.09
CA ALA A 144 18.23 15.09 24.39
C ALA A 144 19.39 14.15 24.72
N LYS A 145 20.20 13.84 23.70
CA LYS A 145 21.43 13.03 23.84
C LYS A 145 22.58 13.64 23.03
N VAL A 146 23.76 13.69 23.64
CA VAL A 146 25.01 14.02 22.95
C VAL A 146 25.49 12.77 22.19
N THR A 147 25.82 12.93 20.92
CA THR A 147 26.31 11.86 20.06
C THR A 147 27.70 12.21 19.47
N LYS A 148 28.29 11.30 18.70
CA LYS A 148 29.51 11.56 17.95
C LYS A 148 29.36 12.66 16.89
N THR A 149 28.15 12.94 16.44
CA THR A 149 27.85 13.86 15.32
C THR A 149 27.08 15.13 15.72
N GLY A 150 26.61 15.24 16.96
CA GLY A 150 25.87 16.40 17.45
C GLY A 150 24.97 16.10 18.63
N VAL A 151 24.03 16.98 18.87
CA VAL A 151 22.96 16.80 19.85
C VAL A 151 21.70 16.37 19.10
N VAL A 152 21.11 15.27 19.52
CA VAL A 152 19.87 14.70 18.98
C VAL A 152 18.81 14.68 20.06
N VAL A 153 17.54 14.59 19.67
CA VAL A 153 16.42 14.29 20.57
C VAL A 153 15.86 12.93 20.21
N ASN A 154 15.88 12.00 21.15
CA ASN A 154 15.17 10.73 21.01
C ASN A 154 13.73 10.97 21.50
N VAL A 155 12.76 10.77 20.63
CA VAL A 155 11.33 10.88 20.90
C VAL A 155 10.77 9.47 20.96
N THR A 156 10.26 9.06 22.09
CA THR A 156 9.63 7.75 22.30
C THR A 156 8.12 7.93 22.44
N VAL A 157 7.38 7.15 21.69
CA VAL A 157 5.92 7.13 21.64
C VAL A 157 5.42 5.90 22.39
N GLU A 158 4.26 5.97 23.03
CA GLU A 158 3.56 4.80 23.55
C GLU A 158 2.94 4.01 22.41
N ALA A 159 2.97 2.68 22.50
CA ALA A 159 2.37 1.83 21.49
C ALA A 159 0.84 2.01 21.48
N VAL A 160 0.26 2.11 20.28
CA VAL A 160 -1.17 2.15 20.02
C VAL A 160 -1.56 0.84 19.34
N LYS A 161 -2.67 0.26 19.76
CA LYS A 161 -3.21 -0.96 19.14
C LYS A 161 -3.45 -0.72 17.65
N ASP A 162 -3.15 -1.70 16.83
CA ASP A 162 -3.32 -1.71 15.37
C ASP A 162 -2.50 -0.65 14.59
N ALA A 163 -1.64 0.11 15.28
CA ALA A 163 -0.69 1.00 14.64
C ALA A 163 0.56 0.25 14.16
N ALA A 164 0.91 0.39 12.89
CA ALA A 164 2.14 -0.19 12.33
C ALA A 164 3.35 0.72 12.49
N SER A 165 3.15 2.03 12.48
CA SER A 165 4.21 3.03 12.61
C SER A 165 3.69 4.35 13.18
N TYR A 166 4.63 5.26 13.50
CA TYR A 166 4.33 6.58 14.05
C TYR A 166 5.08 7.65 13.28
N ASP A 167 4.34 8.65 12.81
CA ASP A 167 4.91 9.88 12.29
C ASP A 167 5.14 10.85 13.43
N VAL A 168 6.39 11.26 13.61
CA VAL A 168 6.78 12.18 14.70
C VAL A 168 7.06 13.56 14.15
N TYR A 169 6.48 14.56 14.80
CA TYR A 169 6.59 15.96 14.44
C TYR A 169 7.26 16.78 15.55
N ARG A 170 8.09 17.73 15.15
CA ARG A 170 8.65 18.77 16.01
C ARG A 170 7.89 20.06 15.81
N VAL A 171 7.47 20.68 16.90
CA VAL A 171 6.83 22.00 16.90
C VAL A 171 7.79 23.03 17.47
N VAL A 172 8.01 24.10 16.73
CA VAL A 172 8.81 25.27 17.18
C VAL A 172 8.05 26.54 16.82
N LYS A 173 7.71 27.36 17.80
CA LYS A 173 6.92 28.58 17.60
C LYS A 173 5.63 28.32 16.80
N GLY A 174 4.88 27.30 17.17
CA GLY A 174 3.63 26.91 16.53
C GLY A 174 3.78 26.16 15.19
N LYS A 175 4.96 26.16 14.54
CA LYS A 175 5.16 25.50 13.27
C LYS A 175 5.59 24.05 13.47
N ALA A 176 4.79 23.11 12.96
CA ALA A 176 5.10 21.68 12.95
C ALA A 176 5.99 21.32 11.77
N THR A 177 6.90 20.38 12.01
CA THR A 177 7.78 19.79 10.96
C THR A 177 7.92 18.31 11.24
N LYS A 178 7.62 17.45 10.27
CA LYS A 178 7.84 16.01 10.38
C LYS A 178 9.34 15.73 10.52
N VAL A 179 9.74 15.00 11.56
CA VAL A 179 11.14 14.66 11.84
C VAL A 179 11.50 13.24 11.43
N GLY A 180 10.53 12.40 11.29
CA GLY A 180 10.67 11.03 10.80
C GLY A 180 9.47 10.15 11.12
N THR A 181 9.51 8.95 10.57
CA THR A 181 8.57 7.87 10.86
C THR A 181 9.33 6.76 11.59
N THR A 182 8.69 6.07 12.52
CA THR A 182 9.30 4.89 13.15
C THR A 182 9.37 3.75 12.13
N ALA A 183 10.38 2.88 12.26
CA ALA A 183 10.32 1.57 11.60
C ALA A 183 9.16 0.74 12.19
N ALA A 184 8.66 -0.24 11.44
CA ALA A 184 7.61 -1.15 11.89
C ALA A 184 7.97 -1.78 13.26
N GLY A 185 7.01 -1.81 14.17
CA GLY A 185 7.19 -2.32 15.54
C GLY A 185 8.15 -1.51 16.43
N LYS A 186 8.62 -0.35 15.98
CA LYS A 186 9.45 0.55 16.79
C LYS A 186 8.64 1.78 17.22
N THR A 187 8.99 2.33 18.38
CA THR A 187 8.30 3.48 18.99
C THR A 187 9.22 4.69 19.17
N THR A 188 10.43 4.68 18.62
CA THR A 188 11.39 5.77 18.84
C THR A 188 11.90 6.36 17.53
N VAL A 189 11.79 7.69 17.43
CA VAL A 189 12.39 8.50 16.34
C VAL A 189 13.52 9.37 16.89
N LYS A 190 14.55 9.56 16.10
CA LYS A 190 15.71 10.39 16.43
C LYS A 190 15.67 11.70 15.64
N ASP A 191 15.35 12.81 16.29
CA ASP A 191 15.51 14.13 15.69
C ASP A 191 16.97 14.59 15.76
N LYS A 192 17.58 14.78 14.59
CA LYS A 192 18.97 15.26 14.47
C LYS A 192 19.12 16.77 14.67
N LYS A 193 18.01 17.51 14.78
CA LYS A 193 18.00 18.97 14.97
C LYS A 193 17.39 19.33 16.34
N ALA A 194 18.17 19.15 17.40
CA ALA A 194 17.75 19.57 18.75
C ALA A 194 17.58 21.10 18.83
N VAL A 195 16.36 21.59 19.02
CA VAL A 195 16.02 23.02 19.10
C VAL A 195 15.47 23.33 20.47
N LYS A 196 15.96 24.42 21.12
CA LYS A 196 15.41 24.88 22.39
C LYS A 196 13.98 25.39 22.20
N GLY A 197 13.09 25.04 23.12
CA GLY A 197 11.67 25.40 23.06
C GLY A 197 10.87 24.56 22.08
N ALA A 198 11.44 23.49 21.54
CA ALA A 198 10.68 22.53 20.76
C ALA A 198 9.81 21.64 21.64
N SER A 199 8.65 21.26 21.13
CA SER A 199 7.83 20.15 21.60
C SER A 199 7.65 19.12 20.49
N TYR A 200 7.23 17.92 20.85
CA TYR A 200 7.05 16.81 19.92
C TYR A 200 5.69 16.17 20.14
N TYR A 201 5.00 15.87 19.06
CA TYR A 201 3.83 15.00 19.04
C TYR A 201 4.00 13.92 17.98
N ALA A 202 3.12 12.94 18.02
CA ALA A 202 3.08 11.88 17.02
C ALA A 202 1.66 11.66 16.52
N VAL A 203 1.55 11.01 15.36
CA VAL A 203 0.33 10.40 14.83
C VAL A 203 0.61 8.94 14.55
N ALA A 204 -0.34 8.06 14.82
CA ALA A 204 -0.26 6.64 14.51
C ALA A 204 -0.72 6.40 13.07
N VAL A 205 -0.09 5.43 12.39
CA VAL A 205 -0.39 5.07 11.00
C VAL A 205 -0.65 3.58 10.93
N SER A 206 -1.74 3.18 10.25
CA SER A 206 -2.11 1.77 10.02
C SER A 206 -1.11 1.05 9.10
N LYS A 207 -1.21 -0.29 9.02
CA LYS A 207 -0.31 -1.13 8.22
C LYS A 207 -0.38 -0.81 6.72
N ASP A 208 -1.56 -0.50 6.21
CA ASP A 208 -1.80 -0.11 4.82
C ASP A 208 -1.57 1.38 4.53
N GLY A 209 -1.29 2.17 5.58
CA GLY A 209 -1.08 3.62 5.49
C GLY A 209 -2.34 4.46 5.24
N LYS A 210 -3.51 3.84 5.15
CA LYS A 210 -4.77 4.53 4.84
C LYS A 210 -5.37 5.26 6.04
N VAL A 211 -5.16 4.73 7.25
CA VAL A 211 -5.66 5.31 8.49
C VAL A 211 -4.55 6.02 9.24
N VAL A 212 -4.79 7.29 9.56
CA VAL A 212 -3.89 8.12 10.36
C VAL A 212 -4.68 8.66 11.56
N SER A 213 -4.16 8.48 12.78
CA SER A 213 -4.82 8.96 13.99
C SER A 213 -4.85 10.49 14.08
N LYS A 214 -5.67 11.01 15.00
CA LYS A 214 -5.49 12.39 15.47
C LYS A 214 -4.10 12.56 16.09
N ALA A 215 -3.60 13.81 16.11
CA ALA A 215 -2.33 14.13 16.75
C ALA A 215 -2.42 13.93 18.26
N GLY A 216 -1.43 13.27 18.83
CA GLY A 216 -1.29 13.18 20.27
C GLY A 216 -0.85 14.50 20.91
N ALA A 217 -0.95 14.59 22.24
CA ALA A 217 -0.49 15.75 22.99
C ALA A 217 1.02 16.00 22.80
N ALA A 218 1.41 17.27 22.62
CA ALA A 218 2.80 17.64 22.41
C ALA A 218 3.58 17.69 23.72
N VAL A 219 4.76 17.04 23.76
CA VAL A 219 5.66 17.01 24.92
C VAL A 219 6.90 17.84 24.66
N ALA A 220 7.17 18.80 25.55
CA ALA A 220 8.32 19.68 25.43
C ALA A 220 9.64 18.97 25.74
N VAL A 221 10.68 19.24 24.94
CA VAL A 221 12.04 18.80 25.25
C VAL A 221 12.76 19.82 26.15
N LYS A 222 13.34 19.34 27.24
CA LYS A 222 14.16 20.18 28.13
C LYS A 222 15.57 20.34 27.54
N LEU A 223 15.86 21.50 26.94
CA LEU A 223 17.17 21.88 26.42
C LEU A 223 17.65 23.20 27.05
N ALA A 224 18.91 23.23 27.47
CA ALA A 224 19.54 24.49 27.89
C ALA A 224 19.78 25.42 26.68
N LYS A 225 19.95 26.70 26.95
CA LYS A 225 20.40 27.67 25.93
C LYS A 225 21.73 27.23 25.31
N ALA A 226 21.84 27.31 23.99
CA ALA A 226 23.09 27.02 23.30
C ALA A 226 24.18 28.00 23.73
N PRO A 227 25.41 27.53 24.08
CA PRO A 227 26.51 28.42 24.37
C PRO A 227 26.95 29.15 23.08
N LYS A 228 27.67 30.27 23.23
CA LYS A 228 28.24 31.01 22.10
C LYS A 228 29.78 30.89 22.12
N ILE A 229 30.40 30.51 21.01
CA ILE A 229 31.82 30.63 20.81
C ILE A 229 32.13 32.13 20.65
N GLN A 230 32.79 32.72 21.62
CA GLN A 230 33.15 34.13 21.62
C GLN A 230 34.36 34.39 20.71
N LYS A 231 35.49 33.73 20.98
CA LYS A 231 36.70 33.87 20.20
C LYS A 231 37.15 32.53 19.65
N ALA A 232 37.69 32.54 18.45
CA ALA A 232 38.33 31.39 17.82
C ALA A 232 39.61 31.87 17.12
N THR A 233 40.76 31.42 17.59
CA THR A 233 42.06 31.78 17.02
C THR A 233 42.69 30.54 16.42
N ALA A 234 43.39 30.74 15.30
CA ALA A 234 44.08 29.68 14.59
C ALA A 234 45.60 29.83 14.71
N GLY A 235 46.30 28.73 14.95
CA GLY A 235 47.73 28.58 14.69
C GLY A 235 47.97 27.77 13.42
N SER A 236 49.22 27.36 13.14
CA SER A 236 49.56 26.57 11.93
C SER A 236 48.91 25.17 11.91
N LYS A 237 48.76 24.53 13.05
CA LYS A 237 48.12 23.18 13.17
C LYS A 237 47.15 23.09 14.35
N ASN A 238 46.68 24.21 14.86
CA ASN A 238 45.71 24.21 15.97
C ASN A 238 44.65 25.29 15.85
N ALA A 239 43.57 25.13 16.65
CA ALA A 239 42.49 26.11 16.80
C ALA A 239 42.10 26.19 18.26
N LYS A 240 42.25 27.37 18.87
CA LYS A 240 41.79 27.65 20.24
C LYS A 240 40.43 28.32 20.20
N LEU A 241 39.47 27.74 20.88
CA LEU A 241 38.09 28.25 21.01
C LEU A 241 37.86 28.68 22.44
N SER A 242 37.15 29.80 22.65
CA SER A 242 36.76 30.26 23.99
C SER A 242 35.26 30.67 24.02
N TRP A 243 34.70 30.60 25.21
CA TRP A 243 33.26 30.88 25.49
C TRP A 243 33.09 31.35 26.93
N LYS A 244 31.92 31.91 27.25
CA LYS A 244 31.58 32.26 28.64
C LYS A 244 31.44 31.00 29.49
N LYS A 245 31.94 31.05 30.71
CA LYS A 245 31.79 29.97 31.70
C LYS A 245 30.32 29.58 31.87
N VAL A 246 30.04 28.29 31.82
CA VAL A 246 28.73 27.73 32.20
C VAL A 246 28.94 26.90 33.46
N LYS A 247 28.47 27.44 34.61
CA LYS A 247 28.71 26.85 35.94
C LYS A 247 28.24 25.40 36.00
N GLY A 248 29.12 24.47 36.36
CA GLY A 248 28.88 23.04 36.53
C GLY A 248 28.76 22.25 35.23
N ALA A 249 28.95 22.88 34.05
CA ALA A 249 28.85 22.20 32.78
C ALA A 249 30.20 21.78 32.18
N LYS A 250 30.17 20.65 31.47
CA LYS A 250 31.22 20.27 30.47
C LYS A 250 30.79 20.83 29.12
N VAL A 251 31.73 21.15 28.25
CA VAL A 251 31.47 21.58 26.87
C VAL A 251 31.96 20.51 25.90
N VAL A 252 31.07 20.14 25.00
CA VAL A 252 31.36 19.21 23.88
C VAL A 252 31.60 20.06 22.64
N VAL A 253 32.73 19.80 21.97
CA VAL A 253 33.16 20.53 20.78
C VAL A 253 33.05 19.65 19.56
N TYR A 254 32.43 20.18 18.52
CA TYR A 254 32.27 19.54 17.22
C TYR A 254 32.96 20.35 16.13
N ARG A 255 33.52 19.66 15.14
CA ARG A 255 34.17 20.26 13.98
C ARG A 255 33.65 19.67 12.69
N SER A 256 33.60 20.48 11.65
CA SER A 256 33.32 20.09 10.28
C SER A 256 34.14 20.94 9.30
N THR A 257 34.34 20.44 8.09
CA THR A 257 34.81 21.23 6.94
C THR A 257 33.63 21.93 6.21
N LYS A 258 32.38 21.55 6.52
CA LYS A 258 31.18 22.14 5.98
C LYS A 258 30.42 22.95 7.03
N LYS A 259 29.89 24.14 6.69
CA LYS A 259 29.23 25.05 7.63
C LYS A 259 27.98 24.45 8.30
N ASN A 260 27.18 23.70 7.55
CA ASN A 260 25.86 23.26 7.99
C ASN A 260 25.77 21.76 8.31
N SER A 261 26.74 20.95 7.93
CA SER A 261 26.68 19.47 8.02
C SER A 261 28.05 18.87 8.35
N GLY A 262 28.11 17.54 8.53
CA GLY A 262 29.37 16.78 8.66
C GLY A 262 30.13 16.99 9.97
N TYR A 263 29.46 17.48 11.02
CA TYR A 263 30.10 17.70 12.32
C TYR A 263 30.48 16.38 12.98
N LYS A 264 31.73 16.34 13.51
CA LYS A 264 32.21 15.23 14.33
C LYS A 264 32.73 15.79 15.67
N LYS A 265 32.46 15.06 16.75
CA LYS A 265 32.99 15.41 18.09
C LYS A 265 34.49 15.33 18.10
N VAL A 266 35.16 16.40 18.51
CA VAL A 266 36.61 16.51 18.58
C VAL A 266 37.15 16.68 20.00
N ALA A 267 36.32 17.18 20.93
CA ALA A 267 36.70 17.29 22.32
C ALA A 267 35.50 17.31 23.28
N THR A 268 35.75 16.95 24.53
CA THR A 268 34.86 17.22 25.68
C THR A 268 35.74 17.78 26.79
N THR A 269 35.34 18.92 27.36
CA THR A 269 36.11 19.59 28.38
C THR A 269 35.81 19.07 29.79
N ARG A 270 36.63 19.40 30.77
CA ARG A 270 36.26 19.34 32.19
C ARG A 270 35.15 20.32 32.51
N LYS A 271 34.50 20.18 33.66
CA LYS A 271 33.48 21.15 34.16
C LYS A 271 34.10 22.55 34.26
N ASN A 272 33.28 23.57 34.04
CA ASN A 272 33.63 24.99 34.14
C ASN A 272 34.72 25.50 33.19
N ALA A 273 35.15 24.71 32.22
CA ALA A 273 36.16 25.16 31.23
C ALA A 273 35.58 26.30 30.38
N THR A 274 36.42 27.27 30.05
CA THR A 274 36.10 28.43 29.21
C THR A 274 36.78 28.39 27.85
N SER A 275 37.67 27.43 27.63
CA SER A 275 38.34 27.25 26.35
C SER A 275 38.77 25.82 26.11
N VAL A 276 39.14 25.55 24.86
CA VAL A 276 39.78 24.30 24.42
C VAL A 276 40.64 24.58 23.19
N THR A 277 41.77 23.90 23.10
CA THR A 277 42.60 23.91 21.90
C THR A 277 42.47 22.57 21.17
N ASN A 278 41.95 22.60 19.96
CA ASN A 278 41.95 21.44 19.07
C ASN A 278 43.27 21.39 18.30
N LYS A 279 44.08 20.35 18.57
CA LYS A 279 45.40 20.15 17.95
C LYS A 279 45.44 19.03 16.91
N LYS A 280 44.40 18.19 16.82
CA LYS A 280 44.42 16.99 15.98
C LYS A 280 43.58 17.16 14.72
N GLY A 281 44.09 16.65 13.59
CA GLY A 281 43.33 16.55 12.31
C GLY A 281 43.01 17.90 11.67
N LEU A 282 43.93 18.88 11.86
CA LEU A 282 43.86 20.19 11.21
C LEU A 282 44.99 20.29 10.17
N LYS A 283 44.64 20.81 8.98
CA LYS A 283 45.59 21.04 7.89
C LYS A 283 45.80 22.55 7.72
N ALA A 284 47.04 23.01 7.54
CA ALA A 284 47.40 24.39 7.27
C ALA A 284 46.59 24.92 6.04
N GLY A 285 46.19 26.17 6.09
CA GLY A 285 45.41 26.84 5.03
C GLY A 285 43.92 26.41 4.92
N LYS A 286 43.50 25.29 5.51
CA LYS A 286 42.14 24.80 5.43
C LYS A 286 41.17 25.50 6.38
N THR A 287 39.94 25.64 5.98
CA THR A 287 38.85 26.21 6.78
C THR A 287 38.06 25.11 7.48
N TYR A 288 37.76 25.33 8.77
CA TYR A 288 36.92 24.48 9.59
C TYR A 288 35.83 25.29 10.27
N TYR A 289 34.71 24.61 10.59
CA TYR A 289 33.58 25.18 11.32
C TYR A 289 33.44 24.43 12.64
N TYR A 290 33.27 25.19 13.71
CA TYR A 290 33.11 24.66 15.07
C TYR A 290 31.72 24.97 15.62
N LYS A 291 31.16 24.00 16.32
CA LYS A 291 29.94 24.15 17.14
C LYS A 291 30.24 23.56 18.52
N ILE A 292 29.58 24.12 19.54
CA ILE A 292 29.68 23.62 20.91
C ILE A 292 28.32 23.36 21.51
N ALA A 293 28.24 22.44 22.46
CA ALA A 293 27.08 22.18 23.29
C ALA A 293 27.53 21.97 24.75
N THR A 294 26.66 22.22 25.72
CA THR A 294 26.95 22.00 27.14
C THR A 294 26.20 20.78 27.68
N ILE A 295 26.81 20.12 28.66
CA ILE A 295 26.23 19.05 29.46
C ILE A 295 26.37 19.43 30.94
N LYS A 296 25.20 19.58 31.63
CA LYS A 296 25.15 19.81 33.07
C LYS A 296 24.18 18.79 33.70
N GLY A 297 24.74 17.70 34.28
CA GLY A 297 23.96 16.55 34.69
C GLY A 297 23.16 15.99 33.50
N LYS A 298 21.85 15.85 33.65
CA LYS A 298 20.94 15.38 32.58
C LYS A 298 20.54 16.48 31.57
N LEU A 299 20.84 17.76 31.88
CA LEU A 299 20.49 18.88 31.01
C LEU A 299 21.55 19.11 29.94
N ILE A 300 21.15 19.04 28.70
CA ILE A 300 21.99 19.25 27.52
C ILE A 300 21.51 20.51 26.79
N SER A 301 22.43 21.29 26.22
CA SER A 301 22.05 22.42 25.37
C SER A 301 21.86 22.00 23.91
N ALA A 302 21.11 22.79 23.14
CA ALA A 302 21.23 22.79 21.69
C ALA A 302 22.68 23.13 21.27
N MET A 303 23.05 22.82 20.01
CA MET A 303 24.36 23.21 19.47
C MET A 303 24.38 24.71 19.16
N SER A 304 25.55 25.33 19.36
CA SER A 304 25.78 26.74 19.01
C SER A 304 25.65 27.00 17.50
N LYS A 305 25.54 28.29 17.12
CA LYS A 305 25.84 28.69 15.75
C LYS A 305 27.28 28.29 15.38
N ALA A 306 27.52 28.02 14.10
CA ALA A 306 28.87 27.66 13.62
C ALA A 306 29.82 28.84 13.66
N LYS A 307 31.04 28.63 14.17
CA LYS A 307 32.15 29.60 14.11
C LYS A 307 33.18 29.11 13.11
N ARG A 308 33.50 29.93 12.11
CA ARG A 308 34.52 29.64 11.08
C ARG A 308 35.91 29.92 11.64
N VAL A 309 36.87 29.05 11.31
CA VAL A 309 38.31 29.16 11.63
C VAL A 309 39.09 28.73 10.40
N LYS A 310 39.94 29.59 9.85
CA LYS A 310 40.93 29.25 8.82
C LYS A 310 42.26 29.02 9.50
N ILE A 311 42.83 27.83 9.34
CA ILE A 311 44.11 27.47 9.92
C ILE A 311 45.21 28.22 9.18
N LYS A 312 46.17 28.78 9.94
CA LYS A 312 47.29 29.50 9.33
C LYS A 312 48.13 28.53 8.48
N LYS A 313 48.73 29.06 7.41
CA LYS A 313 49.72 28.36 6.63
C LYS A 313 50.99 28.18 7.43
#